data_ca65e11ebe5b5226402eb194aa7d1e7b
#
_entry.id   ca65e11ebe5b5226402eb194aa7d1e7b
#
_cell.length_a   1.000
_cell.length_b   1.000
_cell.length_c   1.000
_cell.angle_alpha   90.00
_cell.angle_beta   90.00
_cell.angle_gamma   90.00
#
_symmetry.space_group_name_H-M   'P 1'
#
loop_
_entity.id
_entity.type
_entity.pdbx_description
1 polymer ?
#
loop_
_entity_poly.entity_id
_entity_poly.type
_entity_poly.pdbx_seq_one_letter_code
_entity_poly.pdbx_strand_id
1 'polypeptide(L)'
;MKKTSILIITVFIMSILTSCCSSADNSQKQETIAKQPEATSMTVEPDENVSETNDTAEDTKIVNNETDSVKIAVVYFSGTGNTKTIAETIAEETGADIFEIIPTQAYTEEDLNYNDDNCRANKEQNDDTARPEISNDLSATTEYDIVYLGHPIWWGTVPRIIQTYLETYDLSNATIYTFCTSGGSSIDRSLSDLRAWYPTLNIIDGKRLKDASKSEIAEFCNR
;
A
#
# COMPACT_ATOMS: atom_id res chain seq x y z
N MET A 1 11.11 57.90 25.76
CA MET A 1 11.65 57.08 26.85
C MET A 1 12.19 55.81 26.23
N LYS A 2 13.52 55.71 26.19
CA LYS A 2 14.26 54.57 25.58
C LYS A 2 14.34 53.44 26.61
N LYS A 3 13.93 52.24 26.23
CA LYS A 3 14.18 51.02 27.01
C LYS A 3 15.13 50.09 26.21
N THR A 4 16.31 49.98 26.71
CA THR A 4 17.41 49.14 26.26
C THR A 4 17.11 47.66 26.62
N SER A 5 17.15 46.77 25.62
CA SER A 5 17.11 45.33 25.83
C SER A 5 18.50 44.76 25.93
N ILE A 6 18.72 44.03 27.00
CA ILE A 6 19.96 43.32 27.34
C ILE A 6 20.01 42.00 26.62
N LEU A 7 21.05 41.80 25.82
CA LEU A 7 21.40 40.56 25.14
C LEU A 7 22.16 39.64 26.10
N ILE A 8 21.61 38.48 26.45
CA ILE A 8 22.35 37.45 27.20
C ILE A 8 22.76 36.36 26.21
N ILE A 9 24.05 36.33 25.92
CA ILE A 9 24.71 35.27 25.15
C ILE A 9 25.13 34.20 26.15
N THR A 10 24.56 33.01 26.06
CA THR A 10 25.05 31.84 26.79
C THR A 10 25.79 30.94 25.81
N VAL A 11 27.12 30.99 25.97
CA VAL A 11 28.04 30.07 25.28
C VAL A 11 27.99 28.73 26.02
N PHE A 12 27.67 27.64 25.33
CA PHE A 12 27.83 26.30 25.89
C PHE A 12 28.95 25.55 25.14
N ILE A 13 29.93 25.19 25.93
CA ILE A 13 31.19 24.61 25.53
C ILE A 13 31.03 23.11 25.23
N MET A 14 31.66 22.77 24.17
CA MET A 14 31.96 21.49 23.57
C MET A 14 32.68 20.52 24.53
N SER A 15 32.22 19.27 24.57
CA SER A 15 33.05 18.18 25.08
C SER A 15 33.05 17.03 24.08
N ILE A 16 34.21 16.89 23.45
CA ILE A 16 34.59 15.79 22.57
C ILE A 16 35.07 14.64 23.44
N LEU A 17 34.53 13.47 23.31
CA LEU A 17 35.15 12.22 23.74
C LEU A 17 35.27 11.26 22.55
N THR A 18 36.47 11.22 22.03
CA THR A 18 37.00 10.16 21.17
C THR A 18 37.20 8.88 21.97
N SER A 19 36.73 7.77 21.48
CA SER A 19 37.24 6.45 21.85
C SER A 19 37.42 5.60 20.62
N CYS A 20 38.66 5.33 20.33
CA CYS A 20 39.19 4.32 19.40
C CYS A 20 39.22 2.96 20.08
N CYS A 21 39.05 1.91 19.31
CA CYS A 21 39.79 0.62 19.25
C CYS A 21 38.82 -0.43 18.73
N SER A 22 39.12 -1.31 17.89
CA SER A 22 40.20 -1.94 17.18
C SER A 22 39.65 -3.22 16.54
N SER A 23 40.10 -3.45 15.36
CA SER A 23 40.14 -4.61 14.49
C SER A 23 40.24 -5.99 15.13
N ALA A 24 39.64 -6.98 14.45
CA ALA A 24 40.16 -8.31 14.10
C ALA A 24 39.08 -8.99 13.22
N ASP A 25 39.23 -9.14 11.96
CA ASP A 25 39.95 -10.06 11.08
C ASP A 25 39.83 -11.54 11.50
N ASN A 26 39.15 -12.33 10.71
CA ASN A 26 39.56 -13.64 10.26
C ASN A 26 38.59 -14.27 9.23
N SER A 27 38.97 -14.24 7.96
CA SER A 27 39.30 -15.36 7.06
C SER A 27 38.37 -16.57 6.98
N GLN A 28 37.84 -16.70 5.79
CA GLN A 28 37.81 -17.85 4.88
C GLN A 28 37.61 -19.26 5.47
N LYS A 29 36.65 -19.97 4.95
CA LYS A 29 36.94 -21.22 4.24
C LYS A 29 35.82 -21.62 3.26
N GLN A 30 36.25 -21.88 2.07
CA GLN A 30 35.62 -22.40 0.87
C GLN A 30 35.70 -23.94 0.95
N GLU A 31 34.76 -24.65 0.34
CA GLU A 31 34.86 -25.91 -0.43
C GLU A 31 33.52 -26.63 -0.37
N THR A 32 32.82 -26.78 -1.45
CA THR A 32 32.99 -27.54 -2.71
C THR A 32 32.38 -28.94 -2.68
N ILE A 33 31.63 -29.25 -3.76
CA ILE A 33 31.38 -30.53 -4.45
C ILE A 33 30.16 -31.34 -4.00
N ALA A 34 29.09 -31.27 -4.78
CA ALA A 34 28.60 -32.15 -5.84
C ALA A 34 28.36 -33.62 -5.46
N LYS A 35 27.13 -34.08 -5.69
CA LYS A 35 26.85 -35.26 -6.55
C LYS A 35 25.37 -35.60 -6.65
N GLN A 36 24.90 -35.61 -7.88
CA GLN A 36 23.71 -36.34 -8.32
C GLN A 36 24.17 -37.79 -8.65
N PRO A 37 23.30 -38.79 -8.54
CA PRO A 37 22.97 -39.57 -9.72
C PRO A 37 21.47 -39.92 -9.81
N GLU A 38 20.92 -39.71 -11.01
CA GLU A 38 20.56 -40.70 -12.03
C GLU A 38 19.49 -41.76 -11.68
N ALA A 39 18.47 -41.61 -12.44
CA ALA A 39 17.49 -42.47 -13.08
C ALA A 39 17.51 -43.99 -12.82
N THR A 40 16.30 -44.54 -12.61
CA THR A 40 15.98 -45.89 -13.16
C THR A 40 14.51 -45.92 -13.57
N SER A 41 14.34 -46.10 -14.86
CA SER A 41 13.15 -46.45 -15.61
C SER A 41 12.74 -47.89 -15.33
N MET A 42 11.45 -48.18 -15.14
CA MET A 42 10.90 -49.49 -15.51
C MET A 42 9.45 -49.35 -16.00
N THR A 43 9.31 -49.63 -17.25
CA THR A 43 8.11 -49.88 -18.06
C THR A 43 7.56 -51.28 -17.74
N VAL A 44 6.26 -51.43 -17.54
CA VAL A 44 5.48 -52.64 -17.95
C VAL A 44 4.01 -52.22 -18.17
N GLU A 45 3.53 -52.35 -19.38
CA GLU A 45 2.14 -52.59 -19.82
C GLU A 45 2.01 -54.04 -20.23
N PRO A 46 0.85 -54.56 -20.66
CA PRO A 46 -0.57 -54.35 -20.29
C PRO A 46 -1.29 -55.64 -19.89
N ASP A 47 -2.53 -55.59 -19.43
CA ASP A 47 -3.47 -56.70 -19.67
C ASP A 47 -4.94 -56.20 -19.77
N GLU A 48 -5.60 -56.60 -20.85
CA GLU A 48 -6.98 -56.36 -21.19
C GLU A 48 -7.91 -57.27 -20.38
N ASN A 49 -9.07 -56.77 -19.96
CA ASN A 49 -10.29 -57.57 -20.10
C ASN A 49 -11.57 -56.72 -20.15
N VAL A 50 -12.31 -56.92 -21.18
CA VAL A 50 -13.62 -56.37 -21.56
C VAL A 50 -14.73 -57.05 -20.74
N SER A 51 -15.67 -56.24 -20.24
CA SER A 51 -17.08 -56.67 -20.14
C SER A 51 -18.03 -55.50 -20.09
N GLU A 52 -18.86 -55.39 -21.14
CA GLU A 52 -20.00 -54.53 -21.27
C GLU A 52 -21.10 -54.88 -20.27
N THR A 53 -21.78 -53.89 -19.70
CA THR A 53 -23.23 -53.85 -19.59
C THR A 53 -23.75 -52.42 -19.41
N ASN A 54 -24.77 -52.13 -20.20
CA ASN A 54 -25.58 -50.92 -20.32
C ASN A 54 -26.18 -50.38 -19.00
N ASP A 55 -26.34 -49.10 -18.96
CA ASP A 55 -27.58 -48.31 -19.03
C ASP A 55 -27.77 -47.30 -17.91
N THR A 56 -28.25 -46.17 -18.32
CA THR A 56 -28.93 -45.08 -17.61
C THR A 56 -28.08 -43.82 -17.48
N ALA A 57 -28.29 -42.94 -18.45
CA ALA A 57 -27.90 -41.53 -18.37
C ALA A 57 -28.73 -40.83 -17.28
N GLU A 58 -28.12 -40.49 -16.18
CA GLU A 58 -28.54 -39.40 -15.32
C GLU A 58 -27.58 -38.23 -15.57
N ASP A 59 -28.14 -37.23 -16.25
CA ASP A 59 -27.53 -35.94 -16.51
C ASP A 59 -27.34 -35.22 -15.16
N THR A 60 -26.25 -35.58 -14.45
CA THR A 60 -25.83 -34.83 -13.27
C THR A 60 -25.15 -33.58 -13.78
N LYS A 61 -25.99 -32.55 -14.01
CA LYS A 61 -25.54 -31.19 -14.16
C LYS A 61 -24.66 -30.85 -12.97
N ILE A 62 -23.35 -30.96 -13.16
CA ILE A 62 -22.36 -30.42 -12.22
C ILE A 62 -22.59 -28.92 -12.24
N VAL A 63 -23.36 -28.44 -11.27
CA VAL A 63 -23.40 -27.03 -10.92
C VAL A 63 -22.02 -26.76 -10.32
N ASN A 64 -21.11 -26.27 -11.13
CA ASN A 64 -19.93 -25.61 -10.64
C ASN A 64 -20.43 -24.39 -9.86
N ASN A 65 -20.61 -24.53 -8.57
CA ASN A 65 -20.59 -23.41 -7.66
C ASN A 65 -19.14 -22.86 -7.72
N GLU A 66 -18.87 -22.00 -8.68
CA GLU A 66 -17.85 -20.98 -8.49
C GLU A 66 -18.34 -20.20 -7.27
N THR A 67 -17.79 -20.49 -6.11
CA THR A 67 -17.82 -19.58 -4.98
C THR A 67 -17.08 -18.36 -5.48
N ASP A 68 -17.84 -17.34 -5.85
CA ASP A 68 -17.33 -16.03 -6.25
C ASP A 68 -16.53 -15.53 -5.05
N SER A 69 -15.21 -15.73 -5.12
CA SER A 69 -14.32 -15.31 -4.02
C SER A 69 -14.25 -13.79 -4.06
N VAL A 70 -14.53 -13.15 -2.92
CA VAL A 70 -14.44 -11.70 -2.76
C VAL A 70 -13.06 -11.23 -3.22
N LYS A 71 -13.04 -10.36 -4.22
CA LYS A 71 -11.81 -9.78 -4.76
C LYS A 71 -11.41 -8.54 -3.95
N ILE A 72 -10.20 -8.52 -3.48
CA ILE A 72 -9.68 -7.44 -2.62
C ILE A 72 -8.50 -6.76 -3.30
N ALA A 73 -8.51 -5.44 -3.35
CA ALA A 73 -7.38 -4.62 -3.81
C ALA A 73 -6.90 -3.67 -2.71
N VAL A 74 -5.61 -3.41 -2.70
CA VAL A 74 -4.99 -2.29 -1.98
C VAL A 74 -4.53 -1.28 -3.03
N VAL A 75 -5.13 -0.10 -3.04
CA VAL A 75 -4.77 0.99 -3.93
C VAL A 75 -4.20 2.13 -3.10
N TYR A 76 -3.02 2.62 -3.44
CA TYR A 76 -2.38 3.64 -2.60
C TYR A 76 -1.55 4.66 -3.38
N PHE A 77 -1.43 5.85 -2.81
CA PHE A 77 -0.42 6.84 -3.17
C PHE A 77 0.58 7.02 -2.03
N SER A 78 1.87 7.12 -2.36
CA SER A 78 2.94 7.32 -1.36
C SER A 78 4.00 8.29 -1.87
N GLY A 79 4.11 9.47 -1.27
CA GLY A 79 5.14 10.46 -1.64
C GLY A 79 6.53 10.14 -1.06
N THR A 80 6.60 9.46 0.10
CA THR A 80 7.86 9.22 0.85
C THR A 80 8.05 7.76 1.28
N GLY A 81 7.27 6.83 0.74
CA GLY A 81 7.36 5.40 1.06
C GLY A 81 6.56 4.95 2.29
N ASN A 82 6.15 5.86 3.20
CA ASN A 82 5.46 5.46 4.43
C ASN A 82 4.12 4.75 4.15
N THR A 83 3.30 5.28 3.24
CA THR A 83 2.01 4.66 2.89
C THR A 83 2.21 3.34 2.16
N LYS A 84 3.24 3.25 1.30
CA LYS A 84 3.62 2.02 0.60
C LYS A 84 3.87 0.86 1.57
N THR A 85 4.68 1.07 2.60
CA THR A 85 4.98 0.03 3.61
C THR A 85 3.72 -0.51 4.29
N ILE A 86 2.77 0.37 4.62
CA ILE A 86 1.49 -0.06 5.19
C ILE A 86 0.63 -0.81 4.16
N ALA A 87 0.59 -0.32 2.91
CA ALA A 87 -0.14 -0.97 1.82
C ALA A 87 0.35 -2.40 1.57
N GLU A 88 1.67 -2.59 1.54
CA GLU A 88 2.31 -3.92 1.40
C GLU A 88 1.91 -4.84 2.55
N THR A 89 1.89 -4.33 3.80
CA THR A 89 1.45 -5.13 4.96
C THR A 89 -0.03 -5.50 4.88
N ILE A 90 -0.91 -4.60 4.45
CA ILE A 90 -2.34 -4.91 4.26
C ILE A 90 -2.53 -5.96 3.17
N ALA A 91 -1.79 -5.85 2.06
CA ALA A 91 -1.85 -6.83 0.98
C ALA A 91 -1.38 -8.22 1.44
N GLU A 92 -0.30 -8.30 2.25
CA GLU A 92 0.16 -9.56 2.87
C GLU A 92 -0.91 -10.18 3.79
N GLU A 93 -1.56 -9.37 4.65
CA GLU A 93 -2.55 -9.85 5.62
C GLU A 93 -3.87 -10.29 4.96
N THR A 94 -4.25 -9.67 3.85
CA THR A 94 -5.54 -9.93 3.18
C THR A 94 -5.44 -10.84 1.95
N GLY A 95 -4.23 -11.06 1.43
CA GLY A 95 -4.02 -11.70 0.13
C GLY A 95 -4.49 -10.83 -1.05
N ALA A 96 -4.62 -9.52 -0.85
CA ALA A 96 -5.11 -8.57 -1.85
C ALA A 96 -4.09 -8.28 -2.94
N ASP A 97 -4.56 -7.98 -4.14
CA ASP A 97 -3.74 -7.38 -5.19
C ASP A 97 -3.39 -5.94 -4.81
N ILE A 98 -2.17 -5.50 -5.16
CA ILE A 98 -1.66 -4.20 -4.76
C ILE A 98 -1.39 -3.30 -5.96
N PHE A 99 -1.86 -2.05 -5.90
CA PHE A 99 -1.78 -1.05 -6.96
C PHE A 99 -1.26 0.29 -6.42
N GLU A 100 -0.16 0.76 -6.96
CA GLU A 100 0.37 2.08 -6.63
C GLU A 100 -0.19 3.14 -7.60
N ILE A 101 -0.69 4.25 -7.08
CA ILE A 101 -1.04 5.42 -7.87
C ILE A 101 0.26 6.17 -8.14
N ILE A 102 0.73 6.13 -9.38
CA ILE A 102 2.00 6.72 -9.80
C ILE A 102 1.73 8.05 -10.51
N PRO A 103 2.16 9.20 -9.93
CA PRO A 103 2.02 10.47 -10.61
C PRO A 103 2.91 10.53 -11.86
N THR A 104 2.43 11.17 -12.95
CA THR A 104 3.21 11.39 -14.18
C THR A 104 4.52 12.14 -13.89
N GLN A 105 4.49 13.08 -12.96
CA GLN A 105 5.68 13.74 -12.44
C GLN A 105 5.87 13.30 -10.97
N ALA A 106 6.92 12.55 -10.67
CA ALA A 106 7.27 12.17 -9.31
C ALA A 106 7.46 13.40 -8.42
N TYR A 107 7.09 13.29 -7.15
CA TYR A 107 7.35 14.36 -6.18
C TYR A 107 8.80 14.26 -5.69
N THR A 108 9.52 15.38 -5.77
CA THR A 108 10.85 15.53 -5.19
C THR A 108 10.77 15.95 -3.71
N GLU A 109 11.90 15.97 -3.00
CA GLU A 109 11.94 16.49 -1.62
C GLU A 109 11.53 17.97 -1.57
N GLU A 110 11.92 18.76 -2.59
CA GLU A 110 11.53 20.17 -2.73
C GLU A 110 10.02 20.30 -2.96
N ASP A 111 9.43 19.44 -3.79
CA ASP A 111 7.97 19.43 -4.02
C ASP A 111 7.17 19.13 -2.75
N LEU A 112 7.77 18.40 -1.81
CA LEU A 112 7.15 17.99 -0.54
C LEU A 112 7.54 18.87 0.65
N ASN A 113 8.33 19.92 0.44
CA ASN A 113 8.73 20.84 1.50
C ASN A 113 7.59 21.77 1.93
N TYR A 114 6.74 21.29 2.82
CA TYR A 114 5.59 22.05 3.32
C TYR A 114 5.93 23.35 4.07
N ASN A 115 7.22 23.65 4.34
CA ASN A 115 7.67 24.93 4.87
C ASN A 115 7.88 25.99 3.76
N ASP A 116 7.85 25.59 2.49
CA ASP A 116 7.86 26.47 1.34
C ASP A 116 6.45 26.59 0.76
N ASP A 117 5.84 27.75 0.92
CA ASP A 117 4.50 28.05 0.38
C ASP A 117 4.40 27.88 -1.14
N ASN A 118 5.55 27.88 -1.84
CA ASN A 118 5.64 27.73 -3.28
C ASN A 118 5.92 26.30 -3.74
N CYS A 119 6.13 25.33 -2.83
CA CYS A 119 6.33 23.96 -3.23
C CYS A 119 5.11 23.40 -3.96
N ARG A 120 5.31 22.39 -4.78
CA ARG A 120 4.25 21.78 -5.60
C ARG A 120 3.09 21.25 -4.77
N ALA A 121 3.37 20.52 -3.69
CA ALA A 121 2.33 19.97 -2.84
C ALA A 121 1.48 21.06 -2.18
N ASN A 122 2.08 22.19 -1.75
CA ASN A 122 1.34 23.35 -1.25
C ASN A 122 0.41 23.96 -2.31
N LYS A 123 0.92 24.16 -3.53
CA LYS A 123 0.11 24.71 -4.64
C LYS A 123 -1.07 23.81 -4.99
N GLU A 124 -0.82 22.50 -5.11
CA GLU A 124 -1.87 21.53 -5.41
C GLU A 124 -2.93 21.48 -4.30
N GLN A 125 -2.52 21.46 -3.02
CA GLN A 125 -3.49 21.39 -1.91
C GLN A 125 -4.31 22.67 -1.74
N ASN A 126 -3.78 23.84 -2.10
CA ASN A 126 -4.47 25.12 -2.06
C ASN A 126 -5.35 25.39 -3.31
N ASP A 127 -5.28 24.53 -4.32
CA ASP A 127 -6.12 24.58 -5.51
C ASP A 127 -7.12 23.43 -5.51
N ASP A 128 -8.39 23.73 -5.28
CA ASP A 128 -9.46 22.72 -5.25
C ASP A 128 -9.69 22.04 -6.61
N THR A 129 -9.20 22.66 -7.69
CA THR A 129 -9.31 22.12 -9.05
C THR A 129 -8.10 21.32 -9.49
N ALA A 130 -7.02 21.30 -8.71
CA ALA A 130 -5.81 20.56 -9.04
C ALA A 130 -6.10 19.04 -9.14
N ARG A 131 -5.68 18.46 -10.27
CA ARG A 131 -5.78 17.02 -10.53
C ARG A 131 -4.46 16.54 -11.12
N PRO A 132 -3.46 16.21 -10.27
CA PRO A 132 -2.19 15.67 -10.74
C PRO A 132 -2.42 14.42 -11.57
N GLU A 133 -1.79 14.34 -12.74
CA GLU A 133 -1.95 13.22 -13.67
C GLU A 133 -1.34 11.93 -13.11
N ILE A 134 -2.02 10.81 -13.39
CA ILE A 134 -1.59 9.45 -13.06
C ILE A 134 -0.97 8.83 -14.32
N SER A 135 0.21 8.22 -14.20
CA SER A 135 0.97 7.69 -15.34
C SER A 135 0.65 6.24 -15.67
N ASN A 136 0.14 5.47 -14.72
CA ASN A 136 -0.19 4.06 -14.90
C ASN A 136 -1.69 3.81 -15.03
N ASP A 137 -2.05 2.73 -15.71
CA ASP A 137 -3.44 2.28 -15.81
C ASP A 137 -3.84 1.55 -14.53
N LEU A 138 -4.95 2.00 -13.93
CA LEU A 138 -5.55 1.42 -12.73
C LEU A 138 -6.97 0.90 -13.01
N SER A 139 -7.36 0.74 -14.27
CA SER A 139 -8.70 0.29 -14.67
C SER A 139 -9.09 -1.06 -14.05
N ALA A 140 -8.12 -1.96 -13.86
CA ALA A 140 -8.35 -3.24 -13.18
C ALA A 140 -8.95 -3.07 -11.77
N THR A 141 -8.68 -1.95 -11.07
CA THR A 141 -9.19 -1.73 -9.71
C THR A 141 -10.71 -1.57 -9.63
N THR A 142 -11.38 -1.35 -10.75
CA THR A 142 -12.86 -1.25 -10.82
C THR A 142 -13.57 -2.61 -10.73
N GLU A 143 -12.81 -3.72 -10.79
CA GLU A 143 -13.34 -5.09 -10.75
C GLU A 143 -13.28 -5.73 -9.35
N TYR A 144 -12.93 -4.97 -8.31
CA TYR A 144 -12.76 -5.47 -6.96
C TYR A 144 -13.98 -5.13 -6.09
N ASP A 145 -14.33 -6.07 -5.19
CA ASP A 145 -15.45 -5.92 -4.26
C ASP A 145 -15.06 -5.06 -3.05
N ILE A 146 -13.78 -5.16 -2.64
CA ILE A 146 -13.21 -4.40 -1.52
C ILE A 146 -11.94 -3.68 -1.98
N VAL A 147 -11.89 -2.38 -1.70
CA VAL A 147 -10.71 -1.55 -1.98
C VAL A 147 -10.22 -0.91 -0.67
N TYR A 148 -8.98 -1.25 -0.29
CA TYR A 148 -8.25 -0.52 0.75
C TYR A 148 -7.53 0.66 0.10
N LEU A 149 -8.04 1.88 0.30
CA LEU A 149 -7.48 3.10 -0.29
C LEU A 149 -6.51 3.80 0.66
N GLY A 150 -5.21 3.82 0.30
CA GLY A 150 -4.13 4.35 1.11
C GLY A 150 -3.60 5.70 0.67
N HIS A 151 -3.37 6.62 1.62
CA HIS A 151 -2.83 7.94 1.31
C HIS A 151 -2.06 8.57 2.49
N PRO A 152 -1.07 9.46 2.23
CA PRO A 152 -0.57 10.33 3.28
C PRO A 152 -1.61 11.41 3.60
N ILE A 153 -1.53 12.02 4.80
CA ILE A 153 -2.30 13.23 5.09
C ILE A 153 -1.48 14.46 4.66
N TRP A 154 -2.01 15.22 3.70
CA TRP A 154 -1.48 16.51 3.30
C TRP A 154 -2.48 17.61 3.68
N TRP A 155 -2.03 18.63 4.44
CA TRP A 155 -2.86 19.74 4.94
C TRP A 155 -4.18 19.29 5.59
N GLY A 156 -4.12 18.14 6.27
CA GLY A 156 -5.24 17.58 7.02
C GLY A 156 -6.21 16.73 6.22
N THR A 157 -6.03 16.59 4.90
CA THR A 157 -6.91 15.80 4.02
C THR A 157 -6.11 14.91 3.06
N VAL A 158 -6.75 14.34 2.04
CA VAL A 158 -6.09 13.52 1.01
C VAL A 158 -5.31 14.39 0.02
N PRO A 159 -4.18 13.92 -0.54
CA PRO A 159 -3.54 14.55 -1.69
C PRO A 159 -4.47 14.60 -2.92
N ARG A 160 -4.35 15.65 -3.72
CA ARG A 160 -5.21 15.85 -4.91
C ARG A 160 -5.17 14.70 -5.92
N ILE A 161 -4.06 13.96 -5.98
CA ILE A 161 -3.96 12.78 -6.86
C ILE A 161 -4.95 11.66 -6.49
N ILE A 162 -5.37 11.57 -5.22
CA ILE A 162 -6.43 10.64 -4.79
C ILE A 162 -7.77 11.03 -5.43
N GLN A 163 -8.05 12.34 -5.55
CA GLN A 163 -9.24 12.81 -6.24
C GLN A 163 -9.17 12.49 -7.74
N THR A 164 -7.98 12.66 -8.37
CA THR A 164 -7.77 12.23 -9.76
C THR A 164 -8.12 10.75 -9.95
N TYR A 165 -7.66 9.89 -9.04
CA TYR A 165 -7.96 8.44 -9.09
C TYR A 165 -9.47 8.18 -8.97
N LEU A 166 -10.14 8.72 -7.95
CA LEU A 166 -11.56 8.49 -7.70
C LEU A 166 -12.48 9.10 -8.76
N GLU A 167 -12.02 10.11 -9.52
CA GLU A 167 -12.76 10.72 -10.61
C GLU A 167 -12.50 10.03 -11.97
N THR A 168 -11.40 9.29 -12.08
CA THR A 168 -11.02 8.58 -13.31
C THR A 168 -11.60 7.17 -13.35
N TYR A 169 -11.63 6.47 -12.22
CA TYR A 169 -12.00 5.06 -12.13
C TYR A 169 -13.28 4.88 -11.31
N ASP A 170 -14.26 4.19 -11.87
CA ASP A 170 -15.55 3.94 -11.22
C ASP A 170 -15.44 2.85 -10.16
N LEU A 171 -15.51 3.24 -8.90
CA LEU A 171 -15.51 2.34 -7.74
C LEU A 171 -16.90 2.23 -7.08
N SER A 172 -17.97 2.58 -7.77
CA SER A 172 -19.34 2.59 -7.20
C SER A 172 -19.82 1.21 -6.73
N ASN A 173 -19.24 0.14 -7.25
CA ASN A 173 -19.55 -1.25 -6.87
C ASN A 173 -18.68 -1.76 -5.72
N ALA A 174 -17.61 -1.06 -5.35
CA ALA A 174 -16.68 -1.48 -4.32
C ALA A 174 -17.05 -0.97 -2.93
N THR A 175 -16.73 -1.76 -1.91
CA THR A 175 -16.67 -1.30 -0.53
C THR A 175 -15.29 -0.75 -0.25
N ILE A 176 -15.20 0.52 0.17
CA ILE A 176 -13.93 1.22 0.34
C ILE A 176 -13.63 1.41 1.83
N TYR A 177 -12.47 0.91 2.26
CA TYR A 177 -11.86 1.21 3.55
C TYR A 177 -10.64 2.09 3.33
N THR A 178 -10.52 3.21 4.04
CA THR A 178 -9.39 4.10 3.86
C THR A 178 -8.33 3.90 4.94
N PHE A 179 -7.06 4.02 4.59
CA PHE A 179 -6.01 4.11 5.58
C PHE A 179 -5.06 5.27 5.27
N CYS A 180 -4.50 5.86 6.31
CA CYS A 180 -3.57 6.95 6.10
C CYS A 180 -2.30 6.83 6.92
N THR A 181 -1.27 7.52 6.44
CA THR A 181 -0.04 7.80 7.18
C THR A 181 0.10 9.30 7.41
N SER A 182 0.49 9.68 8.63
CA SER A 182 0.71 11.08 9.00
C SER A 182 1.66 11.19 10.17
N GLY A 183 2.30 12.34 10.33
CA GLY A 183 3.13 12.65 11.50
C GLY A 183 2.34 12.77 12.82
N GLY A 184 1.01 13.01 12.75
CA GLY A 184 0.17 13.21 13.94
C GLY A 184 -1.30 13.45 13.65
N SER A 185 -1.68 13.79 12.41
CA SER A 185 -3.09 14.01 12.04
C SER A 185 -3.85 12.67 12.03
N SER A 186 -5.08 12.67 12.56
CA SER A 186 -6.00 11.53 12.40
C SER A 186 -6.53 11.44 10.96
N ILE A 187 -7.24 10.34 10.67
CA ILE A 187 -7.90 10.15 9.37
C ILE A 187 -9.24 10.90 9.26
N ASP A 188 -9.82 11.32 10.37
CA ASP A 188 -11.22 11.75 10.46
C ASP A 188 -11.61 12.82 9.45
N ARG A 189 -10.77 13.86 9.27
CA ARG A 189 -11.04 14.92 8.32
C ARG A 189 -10.99 14.40 6.88
N SER A 190 -9.95 13.65 6.50
CA SER A 190 -9.85 13.11 5.15
C SER A 190 -10.98 12.14 4.82
N LEU A 191 -11.42 11.33 5.79
CA LEU A 191 -12.57 10.44 5.64
C LEU A 191 -13.88 11.24 5.47
N SER A 192 -14.06 12.31 6.24
CA SER A 192 -15.22 13.22 6.10
C SER A 192 -15.24 13.92 4.75
N ASP A 193 -14.09 14.43 4.30
CA ASP A 193 -13.94 15.11 3.02
C ASP A 193 -14.24 14.15 1.85
N LEU A 194 -13.67 12.94 1.87
CA LEU A 194 -13.93 11.92 0.84
C LEU A 194 -15.42 11.57 0.73
N ARG A 195 -16.10 11.37 1.85
CA ARG A 195 -17.54 11.08 1.86
C ARG A 195 -18.38 12.26 1.37
N ALA A 196 -17.96 13.49 1.67
CA ALA A 196 -18.64 14.69 1.21
C ALA A 196 -18.46 14.93 -0.29
N TRP A 197 -17.25 14.70 -0.81
CA TRP A 197 -16.95 14.90 -2.23
C TRP A 197 -17.49 13.79 -3.12
N TYR A 198 -17.53 12.55 -2.62
CA TYR A 198 -17.92 11.35 -3.36
C TYR A 198 -19.07 10.59 -2.67
N PRO A 199 -20.27 11.19 -2.54
CA PRO A 199 -21.39 10.62 -1.77
C PRO A 199 -21.97 9.35 -2.40
N THR A 200 -21.63 9.03 -3.63
CA THR A 200 -22.04 7.81 -4.34
C THR A 200 -21.11 6.62 -4.06
N LEU A 201 -19.92 6.85 -3.53
CA LEU A 201 -18.98 5.81 -3.18
C LEU A 201 -19.29 5.24 -1.79
N ASN A 202 -19.20 3.92 -1.66
CA ASN A 202 -19.43 3.22 -0.40
C ASN A 202 -18.18 3.24 0.50
N ILE A 203 -17.84 4.40 1.06
CA ILE A 203 -16.70 4.59 1.95
C ILE A 203 -17.12 4.33 3.39
N ILE A 204 -16.80 3.12 3.89
CA ILE A 204 -17.32 2.60 5.17
C ILE A 204 -16.55 3.17 6.37
N ASP A 205 -15.23 3.11 6.37
CA ASP A 205 -14.42 3.46 7.53
C ASP A 205 -12.98 3.80 7.14
N GLY A 206 -12.20 4.29 8.11
CA GLY A 206 -10.80 4.58 7.91
C GLY A 206 -9.98 4.54 9.20
N LYS A 207 -8.67 4.29 9.07
CA LYS A 207 -7.73 4.25 10.20
C LYS A 207 -6.37 4.88 9.84
N ARG A 208 -5.80 5.65 10.78
CA ARG A 208 -4.38 6.04 10.69
C ARG A 208 -3.52 4.84 11.10
N LEU A 209 -2.65 4.38 10.21
CA LEU A 209 -1.83 3.17 10.42
C LEU A 209 -0.31 3.45 10.43
N LYS A 210 0.12 4.71 10.38
CA LYS A 210 1.55 4.98 10.56
C LYS A 210 1.99 4.51 11.95
N ASP A 211 3.08 3.77 11.98
CA ASP A 211 3.64 3.15 13.20
C ASP A 211 2.72 2.08 13.85
N ALA A 212 1.67 1.63 13.16
CA ALA A 212 0.82 0.54 13.62
C ALA A 212 1.58 -0.80 13.63
N SER A 213 1.32 -1.61 14.65
CA SER A 213 1.80 -2.99 14.69
C SER A 213 1.08 -3.87 13.67
N LYS A 214 1.67 -5.01 13.31
CA LYS A 214 0.99 -5.99 12.43
C LYS A 214 -0.37 -6.40 12.97
N SER A 215 -0.52 -6.57 14.29
CA SER A 215 -1.81 -6.91 14.90
C SER A 215 -2.87 -5.82 14.75
N GLU A 216 -2.48 -4.53 14.83
CA GLU A 216 -3.41 -3.41 14.60
C GLU A 216 -3.82 -3.29 13.13
N ILE A 217 -2.93 -3.67 12.20
CA ILE A 217 -3.23 -3.73 10.77
C ILE A 217 -4.17 -4.91 10.49
N ALA A 218 -3.87 -6.10 11.03
CA ALA A 218 -4.74 -7.27 10.91
C ALA A 218 -6.14 -7.02 11.49
N GLU A 219 -6.26 -6.33 12.64
CA GLU A 219 -7.55 -5.92 13.19
C GLU A 219 -8.31 -4.97 12.24
N PHE A 220 -7.59 -4.07 11.57
CA PHE A 220 -8.20 -3.19 10.56
C PHE A 220 -8.71 -3.97 9.35
N CYS A 221 -8.03 -5.03 8.94
CA CYS A 221 -8.40 -5.86 7.79
C CYS A 221 -9.55 -6.86 8.07
N ASN A 222 -9.75 -7.26 9.32
CA ASN A 222 -10.76 -8.25 9.73
C ASN A 222 -12.13 -7.62 10.11
N ARG A 223 -12.61 -6.63 9.33
CA ARG A 223 -13.85 -5.88 9.60
C ARG A 223 -15.02 -6.33 8.75
#